data_01ed5b73a2461ee1db2545470b6c9f8b
#
_entry.id   01ed5b73a2461ee1db2545470b6c9f8b
#
_cell.length_a   1.000
_cell.length_b   1.000
_cell.length_c   1.000
_cell.angle_alpha   90.00
_cell.angle_beta   90.00
_cell.angle_gamma   90.00
#
_symmetry.space_group_name_H-M   'P 1'
#
loop_
_entity.id
_entity.type
_entity.pdbx_description
1 polymer ?
#
loop_
_entity_poly.entity_id
_entity_poly.type
_entity_poly.pdbx_seq_one_letter_code
_entity_poly.pdbx_strand_id
1 'polypeptide(L)'
;HADPARADSGPIHARVRLHTDPAPASSGFSTTRRARVRIEAVAAGEEWIPSHATALVNAPGWGSGARGDIYEVWGSLDATFASDAPSVGTIRVRRSRLIERPGGPSAWMRATHQAFAHACSSLPRDARALVPGMAIGDDRGMPADLAQAMRTTSLTHLTAVSGSHIVIILATVSLVVPARKTLRLTATILVLGTILILVGPEASVLRSVCVAAVAALGLILGRDGQSIAALCAVVIATLLIDPWAARSYGFALSVLAALAVVGPSSALIRRSRRRIRADTRAGRVL
;
A
#
# COMPACT_ATOMS: atom_id res chain seq x y z
N HIS A 1 6.03 9.81 29.33
CA HIS A 1 4.66 10.27 29.17
C HIS A 1 3.87 9.20 28.46
N ALA A 2 2.89 8.58 29.12
CA ALA A 2 2.01 7.60 28.50
C ALA A 2 1.13 8.34 27.46
N ASP A 3 1.01 7.78 26.25
CA ASP A 3 0.13 8.32 25.22
C ASP A 3 -1.33 8.26 25.72
N PRO A 4 -2.08 9.37 25.75
CA PRO A 4 -3.45 9.41 26.28
C PRO A 4 -4.42 8.48 25.54
N ALA A 5 -4.10 8.09 24.32
CA ALA A 5 -4.91 7.14 23.55
C ALA A 5 -4.67 5.68 23.96
N ARG A 6 -3.70 5.38 24.81
CA ARG A 6 -3.44 4.03 25.37
C ARG A 6 -4.20 3.75 26.65
N ALA A 7 -5.12 4.63 27.04
CA ALA A 7 -6.00 4.42 28.17
C ALA A 7 -7.03 3.31 27.90
N ASP A 8 -7.63 2.82 28.97
CA ASP A 8 -8.63 1.75 28.99
C ASP A 8 -9.82 2.00 28.06
N SER A 9 -10.52 0.91 27.71
CA SER A 9 -11.76 0.96 26.90
C SER A 9 -12.76 1.95 27.51
N GLY A 10 -13.25 2.90 26.69
CA GLY A 10 -14.17 3.92 27.16
C GLY A 10 -14.60 4.92 26.09
N PRO A 11 -15.40 5.93 26.49
CA PRO A 11 -15.78 6.98 25.56
C PRO A 11 -14.56 7.78 25.13
N ILE A 12 -14.48 8.09 23.82
CA ILE A 12 -13.40 8.86 23.24
C ILE A 12 -13.95 10.00 22.38
N HIS A 13 -13.33 11.18 22.52
CA HIS A 13 -13.47 12.30 21.63
C HIS A 13 -12.09 12.63 21.09
N ALA A 14 -11.88 12.46 19.80
CA ALA A 14 -10.55 12.54 19.21
C ALA A 14 -10.56 13.20 17.84
N ARG A 15 -9.43 13.81 17.49
CA ARG A 15 -9.12 14.24 16.14
C ARG A 15 -8.26 13.17 15.48
N VAL A 16 -8.72 12.65 14.35
CA VAL A 16 -8.09 11.53 13.68
C VAL A 16 -7.82 11.86 12.21
N ARG A 17 -6.65 11.45 11.72
CA ARG A 17 -6.28 11.53 10.30
C ARG A 17 -6.40 10.15 9.67
N LEU A 18 -7.09 10.05 8.54
CA LEU A 18 -7.20 8.81 7.77
C LEU A 18 -5.83 8.40 7.23
N HIS A 19 -5.39 7.19 7.58
CA HIS A 19 -4.16 6.60 7.07
C HIS A 19 -4.42 5.70 5.86
N THR A 20 -5.60 5.08 5.82
CA THR A 20 -6.09 4.31 4.66
C THR A 20 -7.45 4.84 4.22
N ASP A 21 -7.81 4.58 2.97
CA ASP A 21 -9.14 4.87 2.48
C ASP A 21 -10.19 4.01 3.23
N PRO A 22 -11.39 4.55 3.53
CA PRO A 22 -12.42 3.80 4.22
C PRO A 22 -13.00 2.68 3.34
N ALA A 23 -12.72 1.43 3.70
CA ALA A 23 -13.24 0.23 3.03
C ALA A 23 -14.52 -0.29 3.71
N PRO A 24 -15.41 -1.03 3.01
CA PRO A 24 -16.57 -1.65 3.62
C PRO A 24 -16.17 -2.59 4.78
N ALA A 25 -16.81 -2.45 5.94
CA ALA A 25 -16.61 -3.37 7.05
C ALA A 25 -17.21 -4.74 6.68
N SER A 26 -16.58 -5.83 7.11
CA SER A 26 -16.89 -7.20 6.70
C SER A 26 -18.23 -7.77 7.19
N SER A 27 -19.06 -7.03 7.90
CA SER A 27 -20.37 -7.45 8.37
C SER A 27 -21.46 -7.06 7.36
N GLY A 28 -22.02 -8.01 6.69
CA GLY A 28 -22.82 -7.98 5.46
C GLY A 28 -24.02 -7.03 5.33
N PHE A 29 -24.45 -6.31 6.36
CA PHE A 29 -25.60 -5.39 6.30
C PHE A 29 -25.34 -4.00 6.86
N SER A 30 -24.11 -3.69 7.29
CA SER A 30 -23.83 -2.37 7.87
C SER A 30 -23.24 -1.40 6.84
N THR A 31 -23.79 -0.19 6.80
CA THR A 31 -23.22 0.97 6.07
C THR A 31 -21.91 1.46 6.71
N THR A 32 -21.35 0.68 7.63
CA THR A 32 -20.15 1.01 8.39
C THR A 32 -18.92 0.79 7.53
N ARG A 33 -18.05 1.79 7.52
CA ARG A 33 -16.75 1.74 6.86
C ARG A 33 -15.65 1.56 7.89
N ARG A 34 -14.63 0.80 7.51
CA ARG A 34 -13.44 0.58 8.33
C ARG A 34 -12.25 1.29 7.70
N ALA A 35 -11.51 2.03 8.53
CA ALA A 35 -10.26 2.67 8.11
C ALA A 35 -9.23 2.58 9.24
N ARG A 36 -7.95 2.56 8.85
CA ARG A 36 -6.87 2.80 9.81
C ARG A 36 -6.68 4.30 9.93
N VAL A 37 -6.57 4.79 11.15
CA VAL A 37 -6.38 6.20 11.45
C VAL A 37 -5.17 6.42 12.36
N ARG A 38 -4.59 7.59 12.26
CA ARG A 38 -3.68 8.14 13.25
C ARG A 38 -4.46 9.11 14.12
N ILE A 39 -4.39 8.92 15.41
CA ILE A 39 -4.97 9.86 16.39
C ILE A 39 -4.01 11.03 16.51
N GLU A 40 -4.44 12.24 16.17
CA GLU A 40 -3.62 13.45 16.28
C GLU A 40 -3.75 14.09 17.65
N ALA A 41 -4.96 14.08 18.20
CA ALA A 41 -5.24 14.59 19.54
C ALA A 41 -6.46 13.91 20.14
N VAL A 42 -6.49 13.82 21.46
CA VAL A 42 -7.61 13.32 22.26
C VAL A 42 -8.08 14.46 23.18
N ALA A 43 -9.39 14.68 23.23
CA ALA A 43 -9.96 15.67 24.12
C ALA A 43 -10.02 15.13 25.56
N ALA A 44 -9.44 15.89 26.48
CA ALA A 44 -9.54 15.67 27.93
C ALA A 44 -10.25 16.89 28.55
N GLY A 45 -11.58 16.85 28.59
CA GLY A 45 -12.39 18.02 28.92
C GLY A 45 -12.34 19.07 27.80
N GLU A 46 -11.88 20.29 28.12
CA GLU A 46 -11.69 21.38 27.13
C GLU A 46 -10.31 21.38 26.46
N GLU A 47 -9.37 20.60 26.96
CA GLU A 47 -8.00 20.57 26.46
C GLU A 47 -7.79 19.46 25.43
N TRP A 48 -7.02 19.76 24.36
CA TRP A 48 -6.61 18.78 23.37
C TRP A 48 -5.19 18.28 23.65
N ILE A 49 -5.06 17.01 23.99
CA ILE A 49 -3.76 16.38 24.26
C ILE A 49 -3.27 15.71 23.00
N PRO A 50 -2.07 16.06 22.46
CA PRO A 50 -1.54 15.46 21.26
C PRO A 50 -1.27 13.96 21.45
N SER A 51 -1.55 13.16 20.41
CA SER A 51 -1.35 11.73 20.38
C SER A 51 -0.72 11.34 19.05
N HIS A 52 0.03 10.23 19.05
CA HIS A 52 0.61 9.63 17.84
C HIS A 52 0.19 8.17 17.66
N ALA A 53 -0.79 7.74 18.43
CA ALA A 53 -1.30 6.38 18.36
C ALA A 53 -2.03 6.12 17.05
N THR A 54 -2.02 4.87 16.63
CA THR A 54 -2.82 4.39 15.50
C THR A 54 -3.98 3.54 16.02
N ALA A 55 -5.14 3.67 15.39
CA ALA A 55 -6.33 2.90 15.72
C ALA A 55 -7.04 2.42 14.46
N LEU A 56 -7.84 1.37 14.60
CA LEU A 56 -8.86 1.03 13.62
C LEU A 56 -10.12 1.81 13.94
N VAL A 57 -10.77 2.36 12.93
CA VAL A 57 -12.04 3.06 13.10
C VAL A 57 -13.13 2.35 12.32
N ASN A 58 -14.27 2.13 12.97
CA ASN A 58 -15.51 1.74 12.32
C ASN A 58 -16.48 2.93 12.39
N ALA A 59 -16.75 3.54 11.23
CA ALA A 59 -17.59 4.74 11.15
C ALA A 59 -18.70 4.60 10.10
N PRO A 60 -19.93 4.97 10.42
CA PRO A 60 -20.97 5.16 9.41
C PRO A 60 -20.70 6.42 8.59
N GLY A 61 -21.10 6.43 7.33
CA GLY A 61 -21.10 7.63 6.49
C GLY A 61 -19.73 8.07 5.94
N TRP A 62 -18.65 7.32 6.11
CA TRP A 62 -17.32 7.66 5.59
C TRP A 62 -17.11 7.26 4.11
N GLY A 63 -18.19 7.12 3.34
CA GLY A 63 -18.12 6.68 1.93
C GLY A 63 -17.36 7.64 1.01
N SER A 64 -17.35 8.94 1.33
CA SER A 64 -16.63 9.99 0.59
C SER A 64 -15.28 10.37 1.20
N GLY A 65 -14.89 9.74 2.31
CA GLY A 65 -13.61 9.98 2.95
C GLY A 65 -12.45 9.45 2.11
N ALA A 66 -11.33 10.13 2.17
CA ALA A 66 -10.10 9.71 1.51
C ALA A 66 -8.91 9.78 2.48
N ARG A 67 -7.87 9.02 2.18
CA ARG A 67 -6.62 9.08 2.93
C ARG A 67 -6.12 10.52 3.06
N GLY A 68 -5.70 10.88 4.28
CA GLY A 68 -5.25 12.21 4.63
C GLY A 68 -6.34 13.11 5.22
N ASP A 69 -7.63 12.83 4.99
CA ASP A 69 -8.71 13.62 5.57
C ASP A 69 -8.67 13.57 7.09
N ILE A 70 -8.96 14.70 7.73
CA ILE A 70 -8.97 14.85 9.17
C ILE A 70 -10.41 14.96 9.64
N TYR A 71 -10.76 14.05 10.54
CA TYR A 71 -12.08 13.98 11.17
C TYR A 71 -11.98 14.21 12.66
N GLU A 72 -12.95 14.90 13.20
CA GLU A 72 -13.28 14.90 14.62
C GLU A 72 -14.30 13.80 14.87
N VAL A 73 -14.03 12.91 15.80
CA VAL A 73 -14.84 11.71 16.04
C VAL A 73 -15.24 11.61 17.50
N TRP A 74 -16.49 11.23 17.72
CA TRP A 74 -17.06 10.90 19.01
C TRP A 74 -17.50 9.44 18.99
N GLY A 75 -17.07 8.66 19.95
CA GLY A 75 -17.37 7.24 19.99
C GLY A 75 -16.87 6.53 21.23
N SER A 76 -16.63 5.24 21.10
CA SER A 76 -16.02 4.41 22.13
C SER A 76 -14.76 3.75 21.57
N LEU A 77 -13.70 3.76 22.35
CA LEU A 77 -12.49 3.01 22.10
C LEU A 77 -12.63 1.64 22.76
N ASP A 78 -12.56 0.59 21.97
CA ASP A 78 -12.39 -0.79 22.45
C ASP A 78 -10.89 -1.11 22.36
N ALA A 79 -10.22 -1.21 23.48
CA ALA A 79 -8.81 -1.58 23.59
C ALA A 79 -8.60 -3.07 23.29
N THR A 80 -9.07 -3.53 22.17
CA THR A 80 -8.79 -4.89 21.67
C THR A 80 -7.55 -4.82 20.80
N PHE A 81 -6.48 -5.46 21.22
CA PHE A 81 -5.26 -5.60 20.43
C PHE A 81 -5.60 -6.36 19.15
N ALA A 82 -5.75 -5.62 18.05
CA ALA A 82 -5.73 -6.25 16.73
C ALA A 82 -4.32 -6.82 16.55
N SER A 83 -4.22 -8.11 16.28
CA SER A 83 -2.96 -8.88 16.22
C SER A 83 -1.96 -8.38 15.18
N ASP A 84 -2.36 -7.49 14.27
CA ASP A 84 -1.63 -7.21 13.04
C ASP A 84 -1.06 -5.79 12.93
N ALA A 85 -1.27 -4.91 13.94
CA ALA A 85 -0.72 -3.55 13.88
C ALA A 85 -0.49 -2.98 15.28
N PRO A 86 0.42 -2.02 15.44
CA PRO A 86 0.59 -1.24 16.68
C PRO A 86 -0.59 -0.28 16.88
N SER A 87 -1.82 -0.78 16.83
CA SER A 87 -3.03 -0.01 17.06
C SER A 87 -3.42 -0.11 18.53
N VAL A 88 -3.83 1.01 19.11
CA VAL A 88 -4.32 1.05 20.51
C VAL A 88 -5.69 0.38 20.67
N GLY A 89 -6.36 0.05 19.57
CA GLY A 89 -7.66 -0.61 19.60
C GLY A 89 -8.54 -0.21 18.41
N THR A 90 -9.84 -0.47 18.56
CA THR A 90 -10.86 -0.11 17.57
C THR A 90 -11.77 0.98 18.10
N ILE A 91 -11.90 2.09 17.39
CA ILE A 91 -12.82 3.17 17.69
C ILE A 91 -14.14 2.90 16.97
N ARG A 92 -15.23 2.74 17.71
CA ARG A 92 -16.59 2.73 17.15
C ARG A 92 -17.12 4.15 17.15
N VAL A 93 -17.21 4.74 15.97
CA VAL A 93 -17.66 6.12 15.81
C VAL A 93 -19.19 6.16 15.82
N ARG A 94 -19.74 7.02 16.69
CA ARG A 94 -21.17 7.36 16.72
C ARG A 94 -21.45 8.62 15.90
N ARG A 95 -20.56 9.59 15.97
CA ARG A 95 -20.63 10.86 15.28
C ARG A 95 -19.27 11.25 14.77
N SER A 96 -19.21 11.78 13.55
CA SER A 96 -17.99 12.34 12.98
C SER A 96 -18.27 13.65 12.25
N ARG A 97 -17.29 14.52 12.27
CA ARG A 97 -17.29 15.78 11.52
C ARG A 97 -15.99 15.90 10.75
N LEU A 98 -16.07 16.13 9.45
CA LEU A 98 -14.89 16.45 8.66
C LEU A 98 -14.38 17.83 9.06
N ILE A 99 -13.10 17.92 9.45
CA ILE A 99 -12.44 19.18 9.81
C ILE A 99 -11.72 19.74 8.60
N GLU A 100 -10.89 18.89 7.96
CA GLU A 100 -9.98 19.34 6.93
C GLU A 100 -9.79 18.29 5.84
N ARG A 101 -9.66 18.76 4.60
CA ARG A 101 -9.20 17.98 3.46
C ARG A 101 -7.86 18.52 3.00
N PRO A 102 -6.74 17.87 3.32
CA PRO A 102 -5.43 18.35 2.94
C PRO A 102 -5.30 18.51 1.43
N GLY A 103 -4.61 19.59 1.05
CA GLY A 103 -4.26 19.89 -0.34
C GLY A 103 -3.06 19.07 -0.86
N GLY A 104 -2.41 19.55 -1.90
CA GLY A 104 -1.18 18.97 -2.46
C GLY A 104 -1.38 17.55 -3.02
N PRO A 105 -0.46 16.60 -2.74
CA PRO A 105 -0.53 15.25 -3.28
C PRO A 105 -1.83 14.52 -2.98
N SER A 106 -2.43 14.73 -1.82
CA SER A 106 -3.72 14.13 -1.45
C SER A 106 -4.88 14.67 -2.28
N ALA A 107 -4.88 15.95 -2.61
CA ALA A 107 -5.90 16.55 -3.49
C ALA A 107 -5.76 16.01 -4.92
N TRP A 108 -4.53 15.90 -5.43
CA TRP A 108 -4.26 15.32 -6.74
C TRP A 108 -4.70 13.85 -6.81
N MET A 109 -4.38 13.05 -5.80
CA MET A 109 -4.83 11.66 -5.69
C MET A 109 -6.37 11.58 -5.74
N ARG A 110 -7.07 12.37 -4.92
CA ARG A 110 -8.55 12.39 -4.92
C ARG A 110 -9.12 12.77 -6.28
N ALA A 111 -8.58 13.82 -6.92
CA ALA A 111 -9.02 14.25 -8.24
C ALA A 111 -8.81 13.15 -9.30
N THR A 112 -7.68 12.46 -9.27
CA THR A 112 -7.39 11.35 -10.18
C THR A 112 -8.34 10.18 -9.96
N HIS A 113 -8.61 9.78 -8.71
CA HIS A 113 -9.57 8.73 -8.39
C HIS A 113 -10.99 9.09 -8.86
N GLN A 114 -11.42 10.33 -8.64
CA GLN A 114 -12.73 10.80 -9.09
C GLN A 114 -12.84 10.84 -10.62
N ALA A 115 -11.81 11.34 -11.31
CA ALA A 115 -11.78 11.37 -12.77
C ALA A 115 -11.83 9.95 -13.35
N PHE A 116 -11.08 9.00 -12.75
CA PHE A 116 -11.06 7.61 -13.17
C PHE A 116 -12.42 6.93 -12.93
N ALA A 117 -13.02 7.13 -11.75
CA ALA A 117 -14.35 6.62 -11.43
C ALA A 117 -15.41 7.19 -12.38
N HIS A 118 -15.30 8.47 -12.74
CA HIS A 118 -16.18 9.10 -13.74
C HIS A 118 -15.99 8.48 -15.13
N ALA A 119 -14.77 8.26 -15.57
CA ALA A 119 -14.48 7.58 -16.84
C ALA A 119 -15.06 6.15 -16.90
N CYS A 120 -15.11 5.45 -15.77
CA CYS A 120 -15.71 4.13 -15.64
C CYS A 120 -17.24 4.15 -15.48
N SER A 121 -17.89 5.31 -15.41
CA SER A 121 -19.33 5.42 -15.09
C SER A 121 -20.28 4.74 -16.09
N SER A 122 -19.86 4.63 -17.36
CA SER A 122 -20.62 3.96 -18.43
C SER A 122 -20.49 2.42 -18.42
N LEU A 123 -19.58 1.86 -17.60
CA LEU A 123 -19.40 0.43 -17.53
C LEU A 123 -20.53 -0.27 -16.75
N PRO A 124 -20.79 -1.56 -17.00
CA PRO A 124 -21.67 -2.38 -16.16
C PRO A 124 -21.31 -2.29 -14.68
N ARG A 125 -22.30 -2.50 -13.79
CA ARG A 125 -22.17 -2.30 -12.33
C ARG A 125 -20.89 -2.90 -11.75
N ASP A 126 -20.60 -4.17 -12.05
CA ASP A 126 -19.46 -4.88 -11.47
C ASP A 126 -18.14 -4.43 -12.08
N ALA A 127 -18.09 -4.21 -13.39
CA ALA A 127 -16.89 -3.67 -14.05
C ALA A 127 -16.56 -2.25 -13.57
N ARG A 128 -17.55 -1.40 -13.36
CA ARG A 128 -17.38 -0.05 -12.82
C ARG A 128 -16.78 -0.05 -11.41
N ALA A 129 -17.02 -1.10 -10.63
CA ALA A 129 -16.45 -1.26 -9.30
C ALA A 129 -15.05 -1.93 -9.34
N LEU A 130 -14.85 -2.91 -10.22
CA LEU A 130 -13.61 -3.69 -10.30
C LEU A 130 -12.47 -2.93 -11.00
N VAL A 131 -12.78 -2.23 -12.09
CA VAL A 131 -11.73 -1.57 -12.91
C VAL A 131 -10.92 -0.55 -12.11
N PRO A 132 -11.52 0.36 -11.30
CA PRO A 132 -10.74 1.26 -10.44
C PRO A 132 -9.93 0.51 -9.37
N GLY A 133 -10.50 -0.54 -8.77
CA GLY A 133 -9.78 -1.39 -7.82
C GLY A 133 -8.52 -2.00 -8.43
N MET A 134 -8.65 -2.61 -9.59
CA MET A 134 -7.54 -3.28 -10.29
C MET A 134 -6.49 -2.29 -10.84
N ALA A 135 -6.91 -1.13 -11.34
CA ALA A 135 -6.02 -0.17 -12.00
C ALA A 135 -5.26 0.72 -11.01
N ILE A 136 -5.94 1.24 -10.00
CA ILE A 136 -5.40 2.25 -9.07
C ILE A 136 -5.61 1.91 -7.59
N GLY A 137 -6.10 0.70 -7.28
CA GLY A 137 -6.36 0.26 -5.92
C GLY A 137 -7.57 0.91 -5.25
N ASP A 138 -8.48 1.53 -6.02
CA ASP A 138 -9.67 2.18 -5.49
C ASP A 138 -10.86 1.21 -5.43
N ASP A 139 -11.04 0.58 -4.28
CA ASP A 139 -12.15 -0.34 -4.00
C ASP A 139 -13.36 0.30 -3.30
N ARG A 140 -13.35 1.64 -3.12
CA ARG A 140 -14.40 2.38 -2.40
C ARG A 140 -15.79 2.20 -3.01
N GLY A 141 -15.84 2.05 -4.34
CA GLY A 141 -17.07 1.82 -5.08
C GLY A 141 -17.56 0.36 -5.12
N MET A 142 -16.86 -0.57 -4.46
CA MET A 142 -17.17 -2.00 -4.55
C MET A 142 -18.45 -2.34 -3.79
N PRO A 143 -19.48 -2.94 -4.44
CA PRO A 143 -20.67 -3.43 -3.79
C PRO A 143 -20.37 -4.58 -2.82
N ALA A 144 -21.14 -4.69 -1.74
CA ALA A 144 -20.90 -5.70 -0.70
C ALA A 144 -21.07 -7.14 -1.21
N ASP A 145 -22.02 -7.38 -2.11
CA ASP A 145 -22.26 -8.67 -2.77
C ASP A 145 -21.04 -9.10 -3.61
N LEU A 146 -20.49 -8.18 -4.40
CA LEU A 146 -19.29 -8.42 -5.20
C LEU A 146 -18.05 -8.63 -4.32
N ALA A 147 -17.88 -7.82 -3.28
CA ALA A 147 -16.79 -8.00 -2.32
C ALA A 147 -16.86 -9.36 -1.62
N GLN A 148 -18.07 -9.84 -1.29
CA GLN A 148 -18.28 -11.16 -0.70
C GLN A 148 -17.97 -12.27 -1.71
N ALA A 149 -18.41 -12.14 -2.96
CA ALA A 149 -18.11 -13.10 -4.02
C ALA A 149 -16.58 -13.22 -4.25
N MET A 150 -15.86 -12.09 -4.27
CA MET A 150 -14.40 -12.09 -4.40
C MET A 150 -13.70 -12.75 -3.21
N ARG A 151 -14.24 -12.61 -1.99
CA ARG A 151 -13.68 -13.29 -0.81
C ARG A 151 -13.88 -14.79 -0.89
N THR A 152 -15.09 -15.26 -1.24
CA THR A 152 -15.39 -16.69 -1.35
C THR A 152 -14.60 -17.37 -2.46
N THR A 153 -14.29 -16.66 -3.53
CA THR A 153 -13.46 -17.15 -4.65
C THR A 153 -11.97 -16.89 -4.47
N SER A 154 -11.55 -16.28 -3.33
CA SER A 154 -10.15 -15.90 -3.04
C SER A 154 -9.55 -14.91 -4.07
N LEU A 155 -10.39 -14.13 -4.76
CA LEU A 155 -9.98 -13.17 -5.80
C LEU A 155 -9.74 -11.74 -5.25
N THR A 156 -9.82 -11.52 -3.96
CA THR A 156 -9.58 -10.20 -3.34
C THR A 156 -8.22 -9.61 -3.63
N HIS A 157 -7.23 -10.44 -3.97
CA HIS A 157 -5.89 -9.98 -4.35
C HIS A 157 -5.85 -9.26 -5.71
N LEU A 158 -6.88 -9.38 -6.54
CA LEU A 158 -6.95 -8.69 -7.84
C LEU A 158 -7.20 -7.19 -7.71
N THR A 159 -7.84 -6.74 -6.64
CA THR A 159 -8.09 -5.32 -6.36
C THR A 159 -6.94 -4.65 -5.59
N ALA A 160 -5.96 -5.42 -5.15
CA ALA A 160 -4.73 -4.89 -4.59
C ALA A 160 -3.71 -4.65 -5.70
N VAL A 161 -3.13 -3.46 -5.76
CA VAL A 161 -2.03 -3.20 -6.69
C VAL A 161 -0.85 -4.10 -6.33
N SER A 162 -0.49 -4.98 -7.25
CA SER A 162 0.52 -6.02 -7.03
C SER A 162 1.88 -5.60 -7.58
N GLY A 163 2.94 -6.29 -7.14
CA GLY A 163 4.29 -6.09 -7.66
C GLY A 163 4.42 -6.29 -9.17
N SER A 164 3.58 -7.14 -9.78
CA SER A 164 3.55 -7.35 -11.22
C SER A 164 3.16 -6.09 -12.01
N HIS A 165 2.20 -5.30 -11.51
CA HIS A 165 1.85 -4.02 -12.14
C HIS A 165 3.06 -3.08 -12.18
N ILE A 166 3.79 -2.98 -11.07
CA ILE A 166 4.98 -2.13 -10.98
C ILE A 166 6.06 -2.61 -11.97
N VAL A 167 6.29 -3.92 -12.05
CA VAL A 167 7.26 -4.49 -13.00
C VAL A 167 6.89 -4.19 -14.45
N ILE A 168 5.61 -4.36 -14.83
CA ILE A 168 5.13 -4.06 -16.19
C ILE A 168 5.31 -2.58 -16.51
N ILE A 169 4.94 -1.68 -15.60
CA ILE A 169 5.09 -0.24 -15.79
C ILE A 169 6.58 0.13 -15.97
N LEU A 170 7.47 -0.41 -15.12
CA LEU A 170 8.90 -0.14 -15.23
C LEU A 170 9.52 -0.75 -16.50
N ALA A 171 9.06 -1.92 -16.94
CA ALA A 171 9.46 -2.50 -18.21
C ALA A 171 9.07 -1.58 -19.39
N THR A 172 7.84 -1.06 -19.37
CA THR A 172 7.37 -0.09 -20.37
C THR A 172 8.21 1.19 -20.35
N VAL A 173 8.49 1.74 -19.17
CA VAL A 173 9.38 2.89 -19.03
C VAL A 173 10.76 2.61 -19.62
N SER A 174 11.30 1.41 -19.38
CA SER A 174 12.61 1.00 -19.91
C SER A 174 12.65 0.86 -21.44
N LEU A 175 11.50 0.56 -22.06
CA LEU A 175 11.35 0.48 -23.50
C LEU A 175 11.21 1.87 -24.16
N VAL A 176 10.43 2.76 -23.53
CA VAL A 176 10.09 4.07 -24.09
C VAL A 176 11.19 5.11 -23.82
N VAL A 177 11.80 5.05 -22.63
CA VAL A 177 12.81 6.03 -22.24
C VAL A 177 14.18 5.68 -22.81
N PRO A 178 14.87 6.63 -23.49
CA PRO A 178 16.20 6.40 -24.04
C PRO A 178 17.20 5.85 -23.01
N ALA A 179 18.19 5.07 -23.47
CA ALA A 179 19.14 4.33 -22.64
C ALA A 179 20.13 5.22 -21.82
N ARG A 180 19.84 6.50 -21.66
CA ARG A 180 20.61 7.42 -20.81
C ARG A 180 20.32 7.14 -19.34
N LYS A 181 21.35 6.77 -18.58
CA LYS A 181 21.23 6.36 -17.17
C LYS A 181 20.46 7.36 -16.31
N THR A 182 20.78 8.65 -16.42
CA THR A 182 20.13 9.73 -15.68
C THR A 182 18.63 9.81 -16.00
N LEU A 183 18.27 9.78 -17.29
CA LEU A 183 16.89 9.91 -17.73
C LEU A 183 16.04 8.69 -17.27
N ARG A 184 16.59 7.47 -17.38
CA ARG A 184 15.92 6.28 -16.85
C ARG A 184 15.75 6.31 -15.34
N LEU A 185 16.77 6.76 -14.60
CA LEU A 185 16.69 6.90 -13.15
C LEU A 185 15.60 7.90 -12.75
N THR A 186 15.61 9.09 -13.37
CA THR A 186 14.60 10.12 -13.11
C THR A 186 13.18 9.61 -13.43
N ALA A 187 13.00 8.99 -14.61
CA ALA A 187 11.71 8.43 -14.99
C ALA A 187 11.24 7.34 -14.01
N THR A 188 12.14 6.46 -13.57
CA THR A 188 11.84 5.41 -12.59
C THR A 188 11.41 6.03 -11.26
N ILE A 189 12.14 7.02 -10.74
CA ILE A 189 11.79 7.71 -9.48
C ILE A 189 10.43 8.40 -9.59
N LEU A 190 10.18 9.10 -10.69
CA LEU A 190 8.90 9.78 -10.92
C LEU A 190 7.74 8.80 -10.98
N VAL A 191 7.90 7.69 -11.70
CA VAL A 191 6.85 6.68 -11.83
C VAL A 191 6.58 5.99 -10.50
N LEU A 192 7.61 5.57 -9.76
CA LEU A 192 7.45 4.94 -8.44
C LEU A 192 6.84 5.91 -7.44
N GLY A 193 7.25 7.18 -7.46
CA GLY A 193 6.64 8.25 -6.65
C GLY A 193 5.16 8.47 -6.98
N THR A 194 4.82 8.49 -8.25
CA THR A 194 3.43 8.60 -8.72
C THR A 194 2.57 7.42 -8.24
N ILE A 195 3.07 6.19 -8.37
CA ILE A 195 2.37 4.99 -7.89
C ILE A 195 2.15 5.08 -6.38
N LEU A 196 3.17 5.49 -5.62
CA LEU A 196 3.07 5.62 -4.16
C LEU A 196 2.05 6.68 -3.72
N ILE A 197 1.97 7.80 -4.44
CA ILE A 197 0.98 8.83 -4.17
C ILE A 197 -0.43 8.35 -4.54
N LEU A 198 -0.59 7.72 -5.71
CA LEU A 198 -1.88 7.30 -6.25
C LEU A 198 -2.50 6.16 -5.45
N VAL A 199 -1.75 5.08 -5.26
CA VAL A 199 -2.24 3.87 -4.58
C VAL A 199 -2.13 4.00 -3.06
N GLY A 200 -1.08 4.63 -2.58
CA GLY A 200 -0.83 4.83 -1.16
C GLY A 200 0.31 3.99 -0.59
N PRO A 201 0.77 4.36 0.62
CA PRO A 201 1.83 3.64 1.31
C PRO A 201 1.31 2.40 2.03
N GLU A 202 0.52 1.57 1.35
CA GLU A 202 0.17 0.26 1.88
C GLU A 202 1.42 -0.63 1.95
N ALA A 203 1.48 -1.53 2.92
CA ALA A 203 2.64 -2.36 3.15
C ALA A 203 3.05 -3.19 1.92
N SER A 204 2.08 -3.65 1.10
CA SER A 204 2.32 -4.37 -0.15
C SER A 204 2.95 -3.48 -1.23
N VAL A 205 2.44 -2.25 -1.38
CA VAL A 205 2.92 -1.28 -2.36
C VAL A 205 4.31 -0.79 -1.99
N LEU A 206 4.54 -0.43 -0.72
CA LEU A 206 5.86 0.00 -0.23
C LEU A 206 6.93 -1.06 -0.52
N ARG A 207 6.67 -2.32 -0.18
CA ARG A 207 7.61 -3.41 -0.48
C ARG A 207 7.92 -3.51 -1.96
N SER A 208 6.89 -3.52 -2.79
CA SER A 208 7.03 -3.65 -4.24
C SER A 208 7.78 -2.47 -4.85
N VAL A 209 7.51 -1.26 -4.39
CA VAL A 209 8.22 -0.03 -4.79
C VAL A 209 9.70 -0.10 -4.37
N CYS A 210 9.98 -0.50 -3.12
CA CYS A 210 11.36 -0.63 -2.64
C CYS A 210 12.15 -1.69 -3.43
N VAL A 211 11.57 -2.88 -3.64
CA VAL A 211 12.22 -3.94 -4.44
C VAL A 211 12.46 -3.47 -5.87
N ALA A 212 11.48 -2.82 -6.49
CA ALA A 212 11.59 -2.30 -7.84
C ALA A 212 12.63 -1.17 -7.94
N ALA A 213 12.69 -0.27 -6.97
CA ALA A 213 13.68 0.81 -6.91
C ALA A 213 15.11 0.26 -6.81
N VAL A 214 15.34 -0.71 -5.93
CA VAL A 214 16.66 -1.33 -5.77
C VAL A 214 17.05 -2.14 -7.00
N ALA A 215 16.11 -2.88 -7.61
CA ALA A 215 16.34 -3.62 -8.84
C ALA A 215 16.69 -2.68 -10.01
N ALA A 216 15.92 -1.60 -10.18
CA ALA A 216 16.17 -0.60 -11.23
C ALA A 216 17.53 0.10 -11.02
N LEU A 217 17.86 0.45 -9.78
CA LEU A 217 19.16 1.04 -9.45
C LEU A 217 20.29 0.07 -9.78
N GLY A 218 20.16 -1.21 -9.45
CA GLY A 218 21.13 -2.25 -9.80
C GLY A 218 21.39 -2.35 -11.30
N LEU A 219 20.32 -2.34 -12.12
CA LEU A 219 20.42 -2.34 -13.58
C LEU A 219 21.09 -1.09 -14.12
N ILE A 220 20.74 0.09 -13.61
CA ILE A 220 21.32 1.38 -14.05
C ILE A 220 22.80 1.48 -13.71
N LEU A 221 23.20 0.94 -12.54
CA LEU A 221 24.60 0.90 -12.11
C LEU A 221 25.41 -0.24 -12.78
N GLY A 222 24.79 -1.04 -13.63
CA GLY A 222 25.47 -2.19 -14.31
C GLY A 222 25.82 -3.34 -13.36
N ARG A 223 25.14 -3.44 -12.20
CA ARG A 223 25.32 -4.52 -11.22
C ARG A 223 24.30 -5.63 -11.46
N ASP A 224 24.35 -6.23 -12.62
CA ASP A 224 23.47 -7.34 -12.94
C ASP A 224 23.77 -8.54 -12.03
N GLY A 225 22.72 -9.16 -11.48
CA GLY A 225 22.83 -10.40 -10.67
C GLY A 225 22.88 -10.22 -9.16
N GLN A 226 22.70 -9.01 -8.63
CA GLN A 226 22.59 -8.74 -7.19
C GLN A 226 21.15 -8.68 -6.68
N SER A 227 20.20 -9.25 -7.42
CA SER A 227 18.76 -9.18 -7.09
C SER A 227 18.44 -9.78 -5.71
N ILE A 228 19.13 -10.84 -5.27
CA ILE A 228 18.92 -11.44 -3.94
C ILE A 228 19.44 -10.50 -2.84
N ALA A 229 20.63 -9.93 -3.01
CA ALA A 229 21.20 -8.97 -2.06
C ALA A 229 20.31 -7.72 -1.94
N ALA A 230 19.76 -7.24 -3.06
CA ALA A 230 18.79 -6.16 -3.10
C ALA A 230 17.51 -6.50 -2.32
N LEU A 231 16.96 -7.70 -2.53
CA LEU A 231 15.80 -8.17 -1.78
C LEU A 231 16.09 -8.25 -0.27
N CYS A 232 17.22 -8.82 0.12
CA CYS A 232 17.64 -8.89 1.53
C CYS A 232 17.78 -7.49 2.14
N ALA A 233 18.38 -6.53 1.43
CA ALA A 233 18.53 -5.17 1.90
C ALA A 233 17.14 -4.49 2.13
N VAL A 234 16.19 -4.70 1.21
CA VAL A 234 14.81 -4.18 1.36
C VAL A 234 14.10 -4.84 2.54
N VAL A 235 14.24 -6.15 2.72
CA VAL A 235 13.64 -6.86 3.87
C VAL A 235 14.18 -6.31 5.19
N ILE A 236 15.51 -6.18 5.31
CA ILE A 236 16.15 -5.64 6.50
C ILE A 236 15.70 -4.20 6.75
N ALA A 237 15.72 -3.34 5.73
CA ALA A 237 15.28 -1.95 5.85
C ALA A 237 13.80 -1.86 6.28
N THR A 238 12.93 -2.68 5.71
CA THR A 238 11.51 -2.71 6.09
C THR A 238 11.34 -3.11 7.57
N LEU A 239 12.06 -4.13 8.04
CA LEU A 239 11.98 -4.60 9.42
C LEU A 239 12.60 -3.62 10.43
N LEU A 240 13.57 -2.82 10.01
CA LEU A 240 14.13 -1.75 10.84
C LEU A 240 13.16 -0.57 10.98
N ILE A 241 12.42 -0.25 9.92
CA ILE A 241 11.43 0.85 9.92
C ILE A 241 10.14 0.43 10.63
N ASP A 242 9.66 -0.78 10.33
CA ASP A 242 8.44 -1.37 10.90
C ASP A 242 8.70 -2.81 11.37
N PRO A 243 9.11 -3.01 12.62
CA PRO A 243 9.34 -4.35 13.20
C PRO A 243 8.08 -5.24 13.20
N TRP A 244 6.89 -4.63 13.22
CA TRP A 244 5.62 -5.36 13.22
C TRP A 244 5.33 -6.04 11.87
N ALA A 245 5.97 -5.59 10.79
CA ALA A 245 5.89 -6.25 9.49
C ALA A 245 6.31 -7.74 9.57
N ALA A 246 7.22 -8.10 10.47
CA ALA A 246 7.65 -9.49 10.70
C ALA A 246 6.52 -10.44 11.09
N ARG A 247 5.44 -9.93 11.70
CA ARG A 247 4.27 -10.70 12.12
C ARG A 247 3.17 -10.75 11.04
N SER A 248 3.35 -10.04 9.94
CA SER A 248 2.38 -9.97 8.85
C SER A 248 2.54 -11.14 7.89
N TYR A 249 1.54 -11.98 7.76
CA TYR A 249 1.50 -13.04 6.75
C TYR A 249 1.68 -12.48 5.33
N GLY A 250 1.11 -11.31 5.04
CA GLY A 250 1.26 -10.65 3.74
C GLY A 250 2.70 -10.27 3.44
N PHE A 251 3.48 -9.88 4.45
CA PHE A 251 4.92 -9.64 4.30
C PHE A 251 5.68 -10.92 3.99
N ALA A 252 5.47 -11.97 4.78
CA ALA A 252 6.13 -13.25 4.58
C ALA A 252 5.85 -13.84 3.19
N LEU A 253 4.58 -13.88 2.76
CA LEU A 253 4.18 -14.35 1.45
C LEU A 253 4.79 -13.52 0.31
N SER A 254 4.84 -12.19 0.45
CA SER A 254 5.44 -11.30 -0.55
C SER A 254 6.94 -11.53 -0.69
N VAL A 255 7.68 -11.72 0.42
CA VAL A 255 9.11 -12.02 0.41
C VAL A 255 9.37 -13.39 -0.24
N LEU A 256 8.59 -14.41 0.13
CA LEU A 256 8.69 -15.75 -0.46
C LEU A 256 8.40 -15.74 -1.97
N ALA A 257 7.36 -15.03 -2.40
CA ALA A 257 7.03 -14.87 -3.81
C ALA A 257 8.16 -14.17 -4.58
N ALA A 258 8.73 -13.09 -4.02
CA ALA A 258 9.87 -12.40 -4.60
C ALA A 258 11.10 -13.31 -4.70
N LEU A 259 11.40 -14.10 -3.66
CA LEU A 259 12.49 -15.08 -3.66
C LEU A 259 12.28 -16.17 -4.71
N ALA A 260 11.06 -16.67 -4.88
CA ALA A 260 10.72 -17.67 -5.87
C ALA A 260 10.94 -17.18 -7.33
N VAL A 261 10.77 -15.88 -7.58
CA VAL A 261 11.04 -15.28 -8.89
C VAL A 261 12.53 -14.95 -9.07
N VAL A 262 13.13 -14.32 -8.07
CA VAL A 262 14.51 -13.80 -8.14
C VAL A 262 15.55 -14.93 -8.04
N GLY A 263 15.28 -15.96 -7.24
CA GLY A 263 16.20 -17.08 -7.00
C GLY A 263 16.54 -17.85 -8.30
N PRO A 264 15.54 -18.44 -9.00
CA PRO A 264 15.76 -19.17 -10.23
C PRO A 264 16.33 -18.30 -11.35
N SER A 265 15.84 -17.05 -11.50
CA SER A 265 16.33 -16.13 -12.53
C SER A 265 17.81 -15.81 -12.36
N SER A 266 18.25 -15.56 -11.14
CA SER A 266 19.67 -15.30 -10.83
C SER A 266 20.57 -16.53 -11.06
N ALA A 267 20.06 -17.73 -10.83
CA ALA A 267 20.77 -18.99 -11.10
C ALA A 267 20.90 -19.25 -12.61
N LEU A 268 19.82 -19.02 -13.37
CA LEU A 268 19.81 -19.14 -14.85
C LEU A 268 20.77 -18.16 -15.52
N ILE A 269 20.78 -16.89 -15.10
CA ILE A 269 21.70 -15.87 -15.61
C ILE A 269 23.15 -16.27 -15.32
N ARG A 270 23.46 -16.75 -14.11
CA ARG A 270 24.80 -17.22 -13.76
C ARG A 270 25.23 -18.42 -14.62
N ARG A 271 24.31 -19.35 -14.89
CA ARG A 271 24.57 -20.54 -15.73
C ARG A 271 24.82 -20.15 -17.18
N SER A 272 24.02 -19.24 -17.73
CA SER A 272 24.18 -18.71 -19.09
C SER A 272 25.51 -17.97 -19.27
N ARG A 273 25.87 -17.08 -18.31
CA ARG A 273 27.18 -16.38 -18.36
C ARG A 273 28.38 -17.32 -18.25
N ARG A 274 28.28 -18.42 -17.48
CA ARG A 274 29.34 -19.44 -17.42
C ARG A 274 29.51 -20.17 -18.76
N ARG A 275 28.41 -20.49 -19.45
CA ARG A 275 28.45 -21.11 -20.78
C ARG A 275 29.11 -20.19 -21.82
N ILE A 276 28.68 -18.94 -21.91
CA ILE A 276 29.23 -17.95 -22.82
C ILE A 276 30.74 -17.74 -22.57
N ARG A 277 31.18 -17.70 -21.31
CA ARG A 277 32.62 -17.59 -20.99
C ARG A 277 33.41 -18.85 -21.34
N ALA A 278 32.82 -20.03 -21.27
CA ALA A 278 33.45 -21.27 -21.65
C ALA A 278 33.65 -21.31 -23.17
N ASP A 279 32.62 -20.96 -23.95
CA ASP A 279 32.69 -20.92 -25.41
C ASP A 279 33.69 -19.89 -25.95
N THR A 280 33.75 -18.69 -25.30
CA THR A 280 34.74 -17.67 -25.70
C THR A 280 36.18 -18.06 -25.32
N ARG A 281 36.39 -18.92 -24.31
CA ARG A 281 37.73 -19.47 -24.02
C ARG A 281 38.11 -20.60 -25.00
N ALA A 282 37.19 -21.47 -25.37
CA ALA A 282 37.42 -22.52 -26.31
C ALA A 282 37.73 -21.98 -27.74
N GLY A 283 37.05 -20.88 -28.15
CA GLY A 283 37.31 -20.23 -29.42
C GLY A 283 38.58 -19.37 -29.50
N ARG A 284 39.33 -19.20 -28.39
CA ARG A 284 40.66 -18.55 -28.40
C ARG A 284 41.85 -19.50 -28.39
N VAL A 285 41.60 -20.79 -28.40
CA VAL A 285 42.62 -21.85 -28.38
C VAL A 285 42.75 -22.53 -29.77
N LEU A 286 41.93 -22.13 -30.74
CA LEU A 286 42.05 -22.49 -32.16
C LEU A 286 42.50 -21.27 -32.97
#